data_3f52315786c626bcc7bebd6710950f28
#
_entry.id   3f52315786c626bcc7bebd6710950f28
#
_cell.length_a   1.000
_cell.length_b   1.000
_cell.length_c   1.000
_cell.angle_alpha   90.00
_cell.angle_beta   90.00
_cell.angle_gamma   90.00
#
_symmetry.space_group_name_H-M   'P 1'
#
loop_
_entity.id
_entity.type
_entity.pdbx_description
1 polymer ?
#
loop_
_entity_poly.entity_id
_entity_poly.type
_entity_poly.pdbx_seq_one_letter_code
_entity_poly.pdbx_strand_id
1 'polypeptide(L)'
;MLSTMKPLLVALGLASQAYAICYAPEPARRICYDEPGATPQNITLQEITYVAGYLRYYGSQPGNPQFYTMNLPDADNCGEWQVTTKGSTWVMAKLVGDEAASVTFDDIANTIDGGAGATPEQKAAALYGCGTAGGQMGVVVNAEDPRYQQPQFVNGTYTNQGIIIKLVRNPGV
;
A
#
# COMPACT_ATOMS: atom_id res chain seq x y z
N MET A 1 -5.65 -24.42 69.68
CA MET A 1 -5.13 -23.35 68.81
C MET A 1 -5.38 -23.80 67.41
N LEU A 2 -6.48 -23.33 66.77
CA LEU A 2 -6.76 -23.62 65.35
C LEU A 2 -6.19 -22.50 64.52
N SER A 3 -5.21 -22.85 63.68
CA SER A 3 -4.62 -21.94 62.66
C SER A 3 -5.48 -21.94 61.41
N THR A 4 -6.10 -20.80 61.12
CA THR A 4 -6.91 -20.59 59.90
C THR A 4 -6.00 -20.23 58.75
N MET A 5 -5.78 -21.18 57.83
CA MET A 5 -5.15 -20.90 56.51
C MET A 5 -6.13 -20.14 55.60
N LYS A 6 -5.81 -18.92 55.25
CA LYS A 6 -6.53 -18.16 54.22
C LYS A 6 -6.08 -18.63 52.81
N PRO A 7 -7.00 -18.96 51.92
CA PRO A 7 -6.63 -19.27 50.54
C PRO A 7 -6.24 -17.98 49.80
N LEU A 8 -5.05 -17.99 49.18
CA LEU A 8 -4.57 -16.95 48.28
C LEU A 8 -5.19 -17.20 46.89
N LEU A 9 -6.17 -16.38 46.53
CA LEU A 9 -6.74 -16.37 45.16
C LEU A 9 -5.75 -15.68 44.22
N VAL A 10 -5.06 -16.47 43.42
CA VAL A 10 -4.25 -15.97 42.27
C VAL A 10 -5.22 -15.72 41.12
N ALA A 11 -5.53 -14.46 40.87
CA ALA A 11 -6.23 -14.05 39.63
C ALA A 11 -5.26 -14.11 38.46
N LEU A 12 -5.36 -15.17 37.62
CA LEU A 12 -4.73 -15.18 36.31
C LEU A 12 -5.46 -14.17 35.41
N GLY A 13 -4.87 -13.00 35.25
CA GLY A 13 -5.27 -12.05 34.23
C GLY A 13 -4.95 -12.61 32.84
N LEU A 14 -5.97 -13.02 32.09
CA LEU A 14 -5.85 -13.26 30.66
C LEU A 14 -5.61 -11.92 29.97
N ALA A 15 -4.34 -11.62 29.67
CA ALA A 15 -4.00 -10.52 28.77
C ALA A 15 -4.47 -10.93 27.37
N SER A 16 -5.65 -10.48 26.95
CA SER A 16 -6.07 -10.53 25.56
C SER A 16 -5.13 -9.61 24.76
N GLN A 17 -4.27 -10.20 23.97
CA GLN A 17 -3.49 -9.44 22.98
C GLN A 17 -4.48 -8.94 21.92
N ALA A 18 -4.82 -7.67 21.99
CA ALA A 18 -5.53 -6.99 20.92
C ALA A 18 -4.53 -6.83 19.76
N TYR A 19 -4.65 -7.69 18.77
CA TYR A 19 -4.00 -7.45 17.48
C TYR A 19 -4.63 -6.19 16.89
N ALA A 20 -3.84 -5.16 16.69
CA ALA A 20 -4.29 -3.97 15.99
C ALA A 20 -4.41 -4.30 14.50
N ILE A 21 -5.60 -4.70 14.08
CA ILE A 21 -5.90 -4.85 12.66
C ILE A 21 -5.88 -3.45 12.06
N CYS A 22 -5.05 -3.24 11.05
CA CYS A 22 -5.02 -1.99 10.29
C CYS A 22 -6.20 -1.88 9.32
N TYR A 23 -7.39 -2.15 9.84
CA TYR A 23 -8.60 -2.00 9.06
C TYR A 23 -8.92 -0.51 8.91
N ALA A 24 -8.65 0.02 7.73
CA ALA A 24 -9.15 1.30 7.29
C ALA A 24 -9.63 1.14 5.83
N PRO A 25 -10.73 1.77 5.45
CA PRO A 25 -11.15 1.74 4.04
C PRO A 25 -10.08 2.43 3.19
N GLU A 26 -9.85 1.90 1.99
CA GLU A 26 -9.04 2.58 0.99
C GLU A 26 -9.58 3.99 0.74
N PRO A 27 -8.73 5.03 0.75
CA PRO A 27 -9.19 6.36 0.37
C PRO A 27 -9.59 6.35 -1.11
N ALA A 28 -10.86 6.66 -1.40
CA ALA A 28 -11.40 6.74 -2.75
C ALA A 28 -10.80 7.89 -3.59
N ARG A 29 -10.09 8.81 -2.95
CA ARG A 29 -9.37 9.93 -3.56
C ARG A 29 -7.98 10.03 -3.00
N ARG A 30 -7.08 10.65 -3.76
CA ARG A 30 -5.74 10.95 -3.26
C ARG A 30 -5.80 11.88 -2.04
N ILE A 31 -4.88 11.68 -1.11
CA ILE A 31 -4.62 12.53 0.04
C ILE A 31 -3.19 13.03 -0.11
N CYS A 32 -3.02 14.33 -0.31
CA CYS A 32 -1.71 14.94 -0.48
C CYS A 32 -1.11 15.36 0.87
N TYR A 33 0.20 15.29 1.00
CA TYR A 33 0.88 15.59 2.26
C TYR A 33 1.20 17.09 2.45
N ASP A 34 0.61 17.97 1.64
CA ASP A 34 0.51 19.41 1.88
C ASP A 34 -0.81 19.82 2.55
N GLU A 35 -1.73 18.89 2.81
CA GLU A 35 -2.96 19.13 3.55
C GLU A 35 -2.66 19.46 5.03
N PRO A 36 -3.54 20.21 5.73
CA PRO A 36 -3.36 20.58 7.13
C PRO A 36 -3.11 19.35 8.02
N GLY A 37 -2.02 19.36 8.78
CA GLY A 37 -1.62 18.27 9.69
C GLY A 37 -0.75 17.18 9.05
N ALA A 38 -0.50 17.24 7.75
CA ALA A 38 0.45 16.37 7.06
C ALA A 38 1.84 17.04 6.93
N THR A 39 2.84 16.26 6.51
CA THR A 39 4.21 16.76 6.31
C THR A 39 4.63 16.54 4.86
N PRO A 40 4.88 17.61 4.07
CA PRO A 40 5.37 17.50 2.71
C PRO A 40 6.68 16.72 2.61
N GLN A 41 6.78 15.85 1.62
CA GLN A 41 7.87 14.90 1.47
C GLN A 41 9.06 15.44 0.68
N ASN A 42 8.90 16.54 -0.07
CA ASN A 42 9.94 17.18 -0.88
C ASN A 42 10.60 16.20 -1.88
N ILE A 43 9.78 15.39 -2.53
CA ILE A 43 10.18 14.49 -3.63
C ILE A 43 10.13 15.25 -4.96
N THR A 44 10.56 14.63 -6.08
CA THR A 44 10.59 15.33 -7.37
C THR A 44 9.61 14.73 -8.39
N LEU A 45 9.00 15.59 -9.22
CA LEU A 45 8.11 15.13 -10.31
C LEU A 45 8.82 14.21 -11.30
N GLN A 46 10.11 14.44 -11.54
CA GLN A 46 10.91 13.60 -12.42
C GLN A 46 11.05 12.18 -11.86
N GLU A 47 11.30 12.04 -10.55
CA GLU A 47 11.40 10.74 -9.91
C GLU A 47 10.05 10.03 -9.83
N ILE A 48 8.95 10.77 -9.57
CA ILE A 48 7.58 10.23 -9.62
C ILE A 48 7.29 9.64 -11.01
N THR A 49 7.60 10.38 -12.08
CA THR A 49 7.43 9.89 -13.46
C THR A 49 8.29 8.65 -13.73
N TYR A 50 9.53 8.66 -13.23
CA TYR A 50 10.44 7.54 -13.40
C TYR A 50 9.92 6.27 -12.74
N VAL A 51 9.49 6.34 -11.46
CA VAL A 51 9.03 5.14 -10.73
C VAL A 51 7.77 4.55 -11.36
N ALA A 52 6.84 5.37 -11.84
CA ALA A 52 5.66 4.89 -12.57
C ALA A 52 6.05 4.17 -13.87
N GLY A 53 6.92 4.77 -14.67
CA GLY A 53 7.44 4.15 -15.90
C GLY A 53 8.20 2.86 -15.64
N TYR A 54 9.01 2.83 -14.56
CA TYR A 54 9.75 1.64 -14.16
C TYR A 54 8.81 0.50 -13.76
N LEU A 55 7.74 0.76 -13.01
CA LEU A 55 6.79 -0.26 -12.58
C LEU A 55 6.08 -0.90 -13.78
N ARG A 56 5.64 -0.10 -14.78
CA ARG A 56 5.08 -0.62 -16.02
C ARG A 56 6.08 -1.49 -16.77
N TYR A 57 7.31 -1.00 -16.91
CA TYR A 57 8.38 -1.76 -17.55
C TYR A 57 8.61 -3.08 -16.80
N TYR A 58 8.75 -3.05 -15.48
CA TYR A 58 9.01 -4.22 -14.65
C TYR A 58 7.91 -5.29 -14.80
N GLY A 59 6.63 -4.90 -14.66
CA GLY A 59 5.50 -5.82 -14.79
C GLY A 59 5.28 -6.37 -16.19
N SER A 60 5.84 -5.72 -17.23
CA SER A 60 5.76 -6.19 -18.61
C SER A 60 6.87 -7.17 -19.02
N GLN A 61 7.92 -7.31 -18.21
CA GLN A 61 9.07 -8.14 -18.58
C GLN A 61 8.78 -9.62 -18.39
N PRO A 62 9.11 -10.48 -19.37
CA PRO A 62 9.03 -11.93 -19.20
C PRO A 62 9.88 -12.40 -18.02
N GLY A 63 9.30 -13.22 -17.16
CA GLY A 63 9.97 -13.78 -15.98
C GLY A 63 9.87 -12.93 -14.72
N ASN A 64 9.44 -11.68 -14.82
CA ASN A 64 9.11 -10.87 -13.64
C ASN A 64 7.69 -11.19 -13.14
N PRO A 65 7.43 -11.01 -11.84
CA PRO A 65 6.06 -11.04 -11.32
C PRO A 65 5.20 -9.98 -12.03
N GLN A 66 3.99 -10.36 -12.42
CA GLN A 66 3.02 -9.42 -13.01
C GLN A 66 2.25 -8.67 -11.92
N PHE A 67 2.21 -9.23 -10.72
CA PHE A 67 1.47 -8.72 -9.57
C PHE A 67 2.41 -8.34 -8.43
N TYR A 68 2.04 -7.29 -7.74
CA TYR A 68 2.53 -6.95 -6.41
C TYR A 68 1.53 -7.50 -5.39
N THR A 69 2.00 -8.38 -4.52
CA THR A 69 1.13 -9.12 -3.59
C THR A 69 1.52 -8.81 -2.15
N MET A 70 0.53 -8.52 -1.33
CA MET A 70 0.66 -8.37 0.12
C MET A 70 -0.11 -9.50 0.81
N ASN A 71 0.63 -10.51 1.26
CA ASN A 71 0.07 -11.70 1.92
C ASN A 71 -0.18 -11.46 3.41
N LEU A 72 -1.19 -12.13 3.96
CA LEU A 72 -1.35 -12.29 5.38
C LEU A 72 -0.70 -13.62 5.84
N PRO A 73 -0.08 -13.68 7.04
CA PRO A 73 -0.01 -12.61 8.04
C PRO A 73 1.17 -11.63 7.85
N ASP A 74 1.99 -11.77 6.80
CA ASP A 74 3.24 -11.02 6.64
C ASP A 74 3.00 -9.50 6.48
N ALA A 75 1.90 -9.11 5.81
CA ALA A 75 1.49 -7.71 5.64
C ALA A 75 0.61 -7.20 6.79
N ASP A 76 0.46 -8.00 7.85
CA ASP A 76 -0.23 -7.66 9.08
C ASP A 76 0.46 -6.48 9.81
N ASN A 77 -0.19 -5.97 10.87
CA ASN A 77 0.35 -4.92 11.74
C ASN A 77 0.64 -3.56 11.07
N CYS A 78 -0.07 -3.22 10.02
CA CYS A 78 0.08 -1.92 9.37
C CYS A 78 1.47 -1.67 8.74
N GLY A 79 2.22 -2.72 8.47
CA GLY A 79 3.53 -2.63 7.85
C GLY A 79 3.48 -1.93 6.50
N GLU A 80 4.44 -1.07 6.25
CA GLU A 80 4.62 -0.44 4.94
C GLU A 80 5.76 -1.14 4.22
N TRP A 81 5.48 -1.65 3.02
CA TRP A 81 6.43 -2.38 2.20
C TRP A 81 6.91 -1.52 1.04
N GLN A 82 8.20 -1.54 0.80
CA GLN A 82 8.75 -0.86 -0.36
C GLN A 82 8.35 -1.58 -1.65
N VAL A 83 7.76 -0.83 -2.58
CA VAL A 83 7.49 -1.29 -3.95
C VAL A 83 8.69 -1.01 -4.84
N THR A 84 9.15 0.25 -4.87
CA THR A 84 10.34 0.69 -5.61
C THR A 84 10.83 2.04 -5.07
N THR A 85 12.00 2.46 -5.57
CA THR A 85 12.57 3.75 -5.20
C THR A 85 13.35 4.38 -6.35
N LYS A 86 13.45 5.71 -6.35
CA LYS A 86 14.36 6.47 -7.21
C LYS A 86 14.75 7.76 -6.50
N GLY A 87 16.04 7.93 -6.25
CA GLY A 87 16.57 9.11 -5.58
C GLY A 87 15.84 9.40 -4.26
N SER A 88 15.25 10.57 -4.17
CA SER A 88 14.49 11.00 -2.98
C SER A 88 13.09 10.38 -2.87
N THR A 89 12.60 9.69 -3.89
CA THR A 89 11.23 9.16 -3.94
C THR A 89 11.18 7.68 -3.60
N TRP A 90 10.43 7.32 -2.55
CA TRP A 90 9.99 5.97 -2.27
C TRP A 90 8.53 5.78 -2.67
N VAL A 91 8.26 4.65 -3.32
CA VAL A 91 6.92 4.10 -3.49
C VAL A 91 6.74 3.02 -2.43
N MET A 92 5.85 3.27 -1.50
CA MET A 92 5.50 2.34 -0.43
C MET A 92 4.09 1.81 -0.63
N ALA A 93 3.84 0.57 -0.22
CA ALA A 93 2.53 -0.04 -0.19
C ALA A 93 2.13 -0.41 1.24
N LYS A 94 0.84 -0.34 1.53
CA LYS A 94 0.26 -0.74 2.81
C LYS A 94 -1.03 -1.50 2.57
N LEU A 95 -1.17 -2.66 3.20
CA LEU A 95 -2.42 -3.40 3.25
C LEU A 95 -3.33 -2.79 4.32
N VAL A 96 -4.59 -2.51 3.96
CA VAL A 96 -5.61 -1.93 4.86
C VAL A 96 -6.87 -2.79 4.97
N GLY A 97 -6.85 -3.98 4.40
CA GLY A 97 -7.91 -4.98 4.49
C GLY A 97 -7.55 -6.12 5.44
N ASP A 98 -8.47 -7.04 5.59
CA ASP A 98 -8.34 -8.30 6.34
C ASP A 98 -8.10 -9.50 5.42
N GLU A 99 -7.97 -9.26 4.13
CA GLU A 99 -7.68 -10.26 3.09
C GLU A 99 -6.33 -9.97 2.44
N ALA A 100 -5.65 -11.03 1.99
CA ALA A 100 -4.47 -10.88 1.16
C ALA A 100 -4.83 -10.20 -0.16
N ALA A 101 -4.05 -9.22 -0.57
CA ALA A 101 -4.34 -8.42 -1.75
C ALA A 101 -3.22 -8.50 -2.80
N SER A 102 -3.61 -8.48 -4.06
CA SER A 102 -2.68 -8.56 -5.18
C SER A 102 -3.15 -7.65 -6.32
N VAL A 103 -2.29 -6.75 -6.76
CA VAL A 103 -2.58 -5.77 -7.82
C VAL A 103 -1.50 -5.79 -8.89
N THR A 104 -1.84 -5.43 -10.12
CA THR A 104 -0.82 -5.37 -11.19
C THR A 104 0.14 -4.20 -10.97
N PHE A 105 1.38 -4.35 -11.42
CA PHE A 105 2.33 -3.22 -11.42
C PHE A 105 1.86 -2.06 -12.30
N ASP A 106 1.06 -2.34 -13.33
CA ASP A 106 0.44 -1.30 -14.17
C ASP A 106 -0.59 -0.48 -13.38
N ASP A 107 -1.43 -1.12 -12.56
CA ASP A 107 -2.41 -0.42 -11.72
C ASP A 107 -1.73 0.46 -10.67
N ILE A 108 -0.63 -0.03 -10.07
CA ILE A 108 0.20 0.80 -9.18
C ILE A 108 0.74 2.01 -9.93
N ALA A 109 1.31 1.80 -11.12
CA ALA A 109 1.85 2.88 -11.95
C ALA A 109 0.77 3.89 -12.35
N ASN A 110 -0.43 3.40 -12.74
CA ASN A 110 -1.56 4.26 -13.11
C ASN A 110 -2.08 5.06 -11.90
N THR A 111 -2.06 4.48 -10.70
CA THR A 111 -2.37 5.18 -9.44
C THR A 111 -1.38 6.32 -9.19
N ILE A 112 -0.11 6.13 -9.57
CA ILE A 112 0.94 7.15 -9.39
C ILE A 112 0.79 8.29 -10.40
N ASP A 113 0.64 8.01 -11.71
CA ASP A 113 0.75 9.04 -12.76
C ASP A 113 -0.48 9.21 -13.66
N GLY A 114 -1.55 8.42 -13.42
CA GLY A 114 -2.80 8.48 -14.18
C GLY A 114 -2.82 7.60 -15.44
N GLY A 115 -1.69 6.98 -15.81
CA GLY A 115 -1.58 6.09 -16.96
C GLY A 115 -0.51 6.52 -17.99
N ALA A 116 -0.08 5.58 -18.85
CA ALA A 116 0.99 5.80 -19.84
C ALA A 116 0.67 6.92 -20.86
N GLY A 117 -0.60 7.16 -21.14
CA GLY A 117 -1.06 8.24 -22.04
C GLY A 117 -1.95 9.25 -21.33
N ALA A 118 -1.78 9.41 -20.01
CA ALA A 118 -2.67 10.22 -19.19
C ALA A 118 -2.75 11.69 -19.64
N THR A 119 -3.97 12.21 -19.72
CA THR A 119 -4.21 13.64 -19.92
C THR A 119 -3.76 14.44 -18.69
N PRO A 120 -3.62 15.77 -18.78
CA PRO A 120 -3.32 16.60 -17.62
C PRO A 120 -4.30 16.40 -16.47
N GLU A 121 -5.59 16.22 -16.75
CA GLU A 121 -6.64 15.99 -15.77
C GLU A 121 -6.49 14.63 -15.07
N GLN A 122 -6.15 13.58 -15.82
CA GLN A 122 -5.90 12.25 -15.26
C GLN A 122 -4.65 12.25 -14.37
N LYS A 123 -3.57 12.91 -14.79
CA LYS A 123 -2.37 13.12 -13.97
C LYS A 123 -2.69 13.90 -12.70
N ALA A 124 -3.51 14.95 -12.83
CA ALA A 124 -3.95 15.75 -11.69
C ALA A 124 -4.84 14.95 -10.72
N ALA A 125 -5.57 13.94 -11.17
CA ALA A 125 -6.37 13.06 -10.32
C ALA A 125 -5.55 11.97 -9.62
N ALA A 126 -4.42 11.58 -10.18
CA ALA A 126 -3.47 10.59 -9.64
C ALA A 126 -2.58 11.19 -8.55
N LEU A 127 -1.71 10.36 -7.94
CA LEU A 127 -0.73 10.82 -6.93
C LEU A 127 0.26 11.87 -7.48
N TYR A 128 0.53 11.85 -8.78
CA TYR A 128 1.30 12.88 -9.46
C TYR A 128 0.74 14.30 -9.21
N GLY A 129 -0.57 14.42 -9.08
CA GLY A 129 -1.21 15.70 -8.78
C GLY A 129 -0.91 16.28 -7.38
N CYS A 130 -0.31 15.51 -6.47
CA CYS A 130 0.21 16.01 -5.21
C CYS A 130 1.57 16.72 -5.35
N GLY A 131 2.16 16.70 -6.54
CA GLY A 131 3.43 17.37 -6.78
C GLY A 131 4.55 16.85 -5.88
N THR A 132 5.39 17.78 -5.44
CA THR A 132 6.54 17.48 -4.57
C THR A 132 6.16 17.15 -3.13
N ALA A 133 4.91 17.41 -2.75
CA ALA A 133 4.44 17.08 -1.41
C ALA A 133 4.35 15.57 -1.16
N GLY A 134 4.18 14.77 -2.23
CA GLY A 134 3.85 13.37 -2.08
C GLY A 134 2.43 13.16 -1.56
N GLY A 135 2.04 11.92 -1.33
CA GLY A 135 0.67 11.61 -0.91
C GLY A 135 0.39 10.13 -0.86
N GLN A 136 -0.87 9.80 -0.64
CA GLN A 136 -1.35 8.41 -0.61
C GLN A 136 -2.71 8.26 -1.30
N MET A 137 -2.96 7.07 -1.83
CA MET A 137 -4.21 6.73 -2.50
C MET A 137 -4.38 5.20 -2.56
N GLY A 138 -5.61 4.70 -2.48
CA GLY A 138 -5.92 3.32 -2.83
C GLY A 138 -5.56 3.04 -4.28
N VAL A 139 -5.15 1.81 -4.59
CA VAL A 139 -4.80 1.43 -5.97
C VAL A 139 -6.01 1.56 -6.88
N VAL A 140 -5.86 2.31 -7.97
CA VAL A 140 -6.87 2.43 -9.03
C VAL A 140 -6.78 1.20 -9.92
N VAL A 141 -7.61 0.21 -9.63
CA VAL A 141 -7.59 -1.09 -10.31
C VAL A 141 -8.38 -1.05 -11.61
N ASN A 142 -7.77 -1.52 -12.70
CA ASN A 142 -8.49 -1.88 -13.91
C ASN A 142 -8.99 -3.33 -13.80
N ALA A 143 -10.20 -3.50 -13.25
CA ALA A 143 -10.79 -4.83 -13.03
C ALA A 143 -11.03 -5.64 -14.33
N GLU A 144 -11.02 -4.98 -15.50
CA GLU A 144 -11.15 -5.63 -16.81
C GLU A 144 -9.80 -6.14 -17.35
N ASP A 145 -8.69 -5.89 -16.66
CA ASP A 145 -7.40 -6.42 -17.07
C ASP A 145 -7.42 -7.97 -17.06
N PRO A 146 -7.11 -8.62 -18.20
CA PRO A 146 -7.19 -10.08 -18.32
C PRO A 146 -6.26 -10.81 -17.36
N ARG A 147 -5.25 -10.15 -16.81
CA ARG A 147 -4.36 -10.75 -15.79
C ARG A 147 -5.13 -11.15 -14.54
N TYR A 148 -6.18 -10.42 -14.15
CA TYR A 148 -7.04 -10.76 -13.00
C TYR A 148 -7.90 -12.00 -13.22
N GLN A 149 -7.99 -12.50 -14.45
CA GLN A 149 -8.67 -13.76 -14.79
C GLN A 149 -7.71 -14.95 -14.89
N GLN A 150 -6.42 -14.73 -14.75
CA GLN A 150 -5.43 -15.81 -14.84
C GLN A 150 -5.44 -16.70 -13.59
N PRO A 151 -5.12 -18.01 -13.74
CA PRO A 151 -5.08 -18.95 -12.62
C PRO A 151 -4.19 -18.49 -11.46
N GLN A 152 -3.12 -17.75 -11.76
CA GLN A 152 -2.21 -17.20 -10.76
C GLN A 152 -2.92 -16.26 -9.78
N PHE A 153 -3.86 -15.44 -10.24
CA PHE A 153 -4.65 -14.57 -9.41
C PHE A 153 -5.84 -15.31 -8.79
N VAL A 154 -6.64 -15.97 -9.62
CA VAL A 154 -7.90 -16.61 -9.21
C VAL A 154 -7.68 -17.72 -8.16
N ASN A 155 -6.64 -18.55 -8.34
CA ASN A 155 -6.33 -19.63 -7.41
C ASN A 155 -5.60 -19.16 -6.15
N GLY A 156 -5.06 -17.92 -6.16
CA GLY A 156 -4.36 -17.34 -5.03
C GLY A 156 -5.27 -16.81 -3.91
N THR A 157 -6.59 -16.82 -4.12
CA THR A 157 -7.58 -16.27 -3.16
C THR A 157 -7.29 -14.82 -2.76
N TYR A 158 -6.77 -14.02 -3.69
CA TYR A 158 -6.47 -12.61 -3.47
C TYR A 158 -7.65 -11.72 -3.82
N THR A 159 -7.82 -10.63 -3.06
CA THR A 159 -8.57 -9.47 -3.55
C THR A 159 -7.65 -8.54 -4.35
N ASN A 160 -8.21 -7.75 -5.27
CA ASN A 160 -7.50 -6.67 -5.94
C ASN A 160 -7.72 -5.30 -5.27
N GLN A 161 -8.26 -5.29 -4.06
CA GLN A 161 -8.51 -4.10 -3.24
C GLN A 161 -7.75 -4.21 -1.92
N GLY A 162 -7.69 -3.13 -1.17
CA GLY A 162 -7.07 -3.10 0.16
C GLY A 162 -5.60 -2.67 0.14
N ILE A 163 -5.01 -2.31 -1.01
CA ILE A 163 -3.64 -1.77 -1.07
C ILE A 163 -3.66 -0.26 -1.28
N ILE A 164 -3.02 0.47 -0.36
CA ILE A 164 -2.74 1.90 -0.49
C ILE A 164 -1.31 2.07 -1.00
N ILE A 165 -1.13 2.94 -1.99
CA ILE A 165 0.20 3.39 -2.45
C ILE A 165 0.50 4.75 -1.85
N LYS A 166 1.74 4.91 -1.40
CA LYS A 166 2.28 6.16 -0.85
C LYS A 166 3.50 6.61 -1.63
N LEU A 167 3.59 7.90 -1.91
CA LEU A 167 4.79 8.56 -2.39
C LEU A 167 5.40 9.36 -1.23
N VAL A 168 6.52 8.88 -0.73
CA VAL A 168 7.18 9.45 0.44
C VAL A 168 8.66 9.71 0.16
N ARG A 169 9.29 10.53 1.02
CA ARG A 169 10.73 10.76 0.96
C ARG A 169 11.50 9.51 1.38
N ASN A 170 12.50 9.16 0.58
CA ASN A 170 13.50 8.17 0.95
C ASN A 170 14.37 8.74 2.09
N PRO A 171 14.39 8.14 3.29
CA PRO A 171 15.17 8.64 4.41
C PRO A 171 16.67 8.45 4.24
N GLY A 172 17.12 7.66 3.23
CA GLY A 172 18.52 7.39 2.94
C GLY A 172 19.24 8.45 2.06
N VAL A 173 18.51 9.54 1.67
CA VAL A 173 19.04 10.61 0.81
C VAL A 173 18.67 11.98 1.30
#